data_477319c1de34a7440550ba84603d390b
#
_entry.id   477319c1de34a7440550ba84603d390b
#
_cell.length_a   1.000
_cell.length_b   1.000
_cell.length_c   1.000
_cell.angle_alpha   90.00
_cell.angle_beta   90.00
_cell.angle_gamma   90.00
#
_symmetry.space_group_name_H-M   'P 1'
#
loop_
_entity.id
_entity.type
_entity.pdbx_description
1 polymer ?
#
loop_
_entity_poly.entity_id
_entity_poly.type
_entity_poly.pdbx_seq_one_letter_code
_entity_poly.pdbx_strand_id
1 'polypeptide(L)'
;MITETMSKTVITSEHLAKAMTYTQYRELIDTLLAENKTTGTNHSEAMVEYTRMNAQRMRRVEKTTVLDDELVDLMLSVQNKMIWVILTEAWCGDAAQTVPALVKIADASPLIDVKLMLRDEHPEVMDAYLTNGGRSIPKLIVLDAETMEELGTWGPRPAPAQQLFLDMKADRKSVV
;
A
#
# COMPACT_ATOMS: atom_id res chain seq x y z
N MET A 1 28.37 8.17 -20.09
CA MET A 1 28.09 8.18 -18.64
C MET A 1 26.67 8.65 -18.45
N ILE A 2 25.75 7.72 -18.22
CA ILE A 2 24.37 8.06 -17.87
C ILE A 2 24.40 8.24 -16.36
N THR A 3 24.42 9.49 -15.90
CA THR A 3 24.12 9.83 -14.50
C THR A 3 22.62 9.66 -14.34
N GLU A 4 22.18 8.45 -13.93
CA GLU A 4 20.86 8.31 -13.32
C GLU A 4 20.86 9.20 -12.09
N THR A 5 20.13 10.30 -12.18
CA THR A 5 19.83 11.13 -11.02
C THR A 5 18.85 10.30 -10.19
N MET A 6 19.38 9.55 -9.22
CA MET A 6 18.57 8.83 -8.24
C MET A 6 17.69 9.87 -7.56
N SER A 7 16.38 9.72 -7.69
CA SER A 7 15.41 10.70 -7.20
C SER A 7 15.35 10.62 -5.68
N LYS A 8 15.69 11.72 -5.02
CA LYS A 8 15.56 11.80 -3.56
C LYS A 8 14.08 11.81 -3.23
N THR A 9 13.63 10.84 -2.43
CA THR A 9 12.23 10.75 -2.00
C THR A 9 11.78 11.99 -1.19
N VAL A 10 10.49 12.30 -1.24
CA VAL A 10 9.87 13.29 -0.35
C VAL A 10 9.60 12.73 1.05
N ILE A 11 9.76 11.41 1.24
CA ILE A 11 9.57 10.75 2.53
C ILE A 11 10.76 11.06 3.43
N THR A 12 10.48 11.59 4.61
CA THR A 12 11.49 11.98 5.60
C THR A 12 11.55 11.00 6.77
N SER A 13 12.60 11.11 7.58
CA SER A 13 12.70 10.35 8.83
C SER A 13 11.55 10.64 9.79
N GLU A 14 10.99 11.84 9.77
CA GLU A 14 9.81 12.18 10.57
C GLU A 14 8.57 11.44 10.11
N HIS A 15 8.36 11.33 8.79
CA HIS A 15 7.29 10.49 8.22
C HIS A 15 7.41 9.03 8.68
N LEU A 16 8.62 8.47 8.59
CA LEU A 16 8.87 7.08 9.00
C LEU A 16 8.68 6.84 10.50
N ALA A 17 9.03 7.83 11.33
CA ALA A 17 8.84 7.75 12.78
C ALA A 17 7.36 7.74 13.19
N LYS A 18 6.49 8.36 12.40
CA LYS A 18 5.04 8.41 12.61
C LYS A 18 4.29 7.27 11.88
N ALA A 19 4.94 6.63 10.93
CA ALA A 19 4.34 5.54 10.16
C ALA A 19 4.08 4.31 11.03
N MET A 20 3.03 3.59 10.70
CA MET A 20 2.58 2.41 11.45
C MET A 20 3.25 1.13 10.93
N THR A 21 3.42 0.16 11.83
CA THR A 21 3.56 -1.24 11.42
C THR A 21 2.24 -1.78 10.90
N TYR A 22 2.26 -2.92 10.21
CA TYR A 22 1.02 -3.55 9.75
C TYR A 22 0.10 -3.94 10.92
N THR A 23 0.66 -4.43 12.02
CA THR A 23 -0.10 -4.74 13.24
C THR A 23 -0.81 -3.50 13.79
N GLN A 24 -0.11 -2.40 13.93
CA GLN A 24 -0.70 -1.13 14.39
C GLN A 24 -1.81 -0.63 13.47
N TYR A 25 -1.64 -0.77 12.15
CA TYR A 25 -2.68 -0.41 11.18
C TYR A 25 -3.93 -1.29 11.33
N ARG A 26 -3.77 -2.60 11.56
CA ARG A 26 -4.89 -3.51 11.82
C ARG A 26 -5.62 -3.16 13.12
N GLU A 27 -4.88 -2.86 14.18
CA GLU A 27 -5.44 -2.42 15.48
C GLU A 27 -6.19 -1.08 15.36
N LEU A 28 -5.66 -0.13 14.58
CA LEU A 28 -6.33 1.13 14.27
C LEU A 28 -7.67 0.88 13.58
N ILE A 29 -7.72 0.01 12.58
CA ILE A 29 -8.96 -0.34 11.87
C ILE A 29 -9.99 -0.93 12.84
N ASP A 30 -9.60 -1.88 13.68
CA ASP A 30 -10.51 -2.53 14.62
C ASP A 30 -11.03 -1.52 15.67
N THR A 31 -10.18 -0.61 16.15
CA THR A 31 -10.56 0.48 17.07
C THR A 31 -11.56 1.44 16.43
N LEU A 32 -11.27 1.91 15.20
CA LEU A 32 -12.17 2.82 14.49
C LEU A 32 -13.53 2.17 14.20
N LEU A 33 -13.54 0.90 13.80
CA LEU A 33 -14.81 0.17 13.57
C LEU A 33 -15.63 0.00 14.84
N ALA A 34 -15.01 -0.18 16.00
CA ALA A 34 -15.71 -0.21 17.28
C ALA A 34 -16.40 1.12 17.62
N GLU A 35 -15.84 2.24 17.12
CA GLU A 35 -16.41 3.58 17.25
C GLU A 35 -17.33 3.99 16.09
N ASN A 36 -17.66 3.07 15.17
CA ASN A 36 -18.37 3.35 13.91
C ASN A 36 -17.68 4.43 13.05
N LYS A 37 -16.35 4.34 12.94
CA LYS A 37 -15.49 5.22 12.15
C LYS A 37 -14.64 4.44 11.16
N THR A 38 -14.01 5.14 10.26
CA THR A 38 -12.96 4.65 9.36
C THR A 38 -11.78 5.63 9.35
N THR A 39 -10.73 5.32 8.60
CA THR A 39 -9.62 6.26 8.37
C THR A 39 -10.07 7.42 7.47
N GLY A 40 -9.34 8.53 7.51
CA GLY A 40 -9.71 9.77 6.83
C GLY A 40 -10.83 10.52 7.56
N THR A 41 -11.41 11.51 6.90
CA THR A 41 -12.39 12.44 7.49
C THR A 41 -13.86 12.08 7.23
N ASN A 42 -14.13 11.17 6.30
CA ASN A 42 -15.48 10.76 5.93
C ASN A 42 -15.89 9.48 6.69
N HIS A 43 -16.66 9.65 7.76
CA HIS A 43 -17.19 8.55 8.57
C HIS A 43 -18.67 8.23 8.26
N SER A 44 -19.12 8.46 7.02
CA SER A 44 -20.46 8.05 6.62
C SER A 44 -20.69 6.55 6.80
N GLU A 45 -21.93 6.15 7.04
CA GLU A 45 -22.31 4.74 7.21
C GLU A 45 -21.77 3.86 6.07
N ALA A 46 -21.85 4.34 4.82
CA ALA A 46 -21.33 3.63 3.66
C ALA A 46 -19.81 3.41 3.75
N MET A 47 -19.04 4.41 4.18
CA MET A 47 -17.58 4.31 4.30
C MET A 47 -17.17 3.39 5.45
N VAL A 48 -17.90 3.42 6.56
CA VAL A 48 -17.68 2.50 7.68
C VAL A 48 -17.99 1.07 7.26
N GLU A 49 -19.07 0.84 6.51
CA GLU A 49 -19.45 -0.49 6.04
C GLU A 49 -18.42 -1.03 5.01
N TYR A 50 -17.91 -0.19 4.11
CA TYR A 50 -16.78 -0.56 3.25
C TYR A 50 -15.56 -0.99 4.08
N THR A 51 -15.24 -0.26 5.13
CA THR A 51 -14.12 -0.60 6.03
C THR A 51 -14.36 -1.92 6.74
N ARG A 52 -15.58 -2.19 7.20
CA ARG A 52 -15.95 -3.47 7.83
C ARG A 52 -15.76 -4.65 6.88
N MET A 53 -16.22 -4.50 5.65
CA MET A 53 -16.02 -5.48 4.58
C MET A 53 -14.52 -5.67 4.27
N ASN A 54 -13.77 -4.57 4.20
CA ASN A 54 -12.34 -4.59 3.93
C ASN A 54 -11.53 -5.27 5.05
N ALA A 55 -11.89 -5.06 6.31
CA ALA A 55 -11.28 -5.77 7.43
C ALA A 55 -11.45 -7.29 7.32
N GLN A 56 -12.60 -7.77 6.81
CA GLN A 56 -12.82 -9.18 6.52
C GLN A 56 -12.00 -9.67 5.32
N ARG A 57 -11.89 -8.84 4.25
CA ARG A 57 -11.04 -9.14 3.08
C ARG A 57 -9.58 -9.29 3.47
N MET A 58 -9.07 -8.37 4.29
CA MET A 58 -7.70 -8.42 4.79
C MET A 58 -7.44 -9.71 5.57
N ARG A 59 -8.32 -10.07 6.52
CA ARG A 59 -8.23 -11.35 7.25
C ARG A 59 -8.20 -12.56 6.34
N ARG A 60 -9.01 -12.55 5.28
CA ARG A 60 -9.00 -13.62 4.29
C ARG A 60 -7.66 -13.70 3.54
N VAL A 61 -7.16 -12.58 3.04
CA VAL A 61 -5.87 -12.51 2.32
C VAL A 61 -4.72 -12.95 3.22
N GLU A 62 -4.66 -12.45 4.45
CA GLU A 62 -3.66 -12.87 5.47
C GLU A 62 -3.63 -14.40 5.63
N LYS A 63 -4.82 -15.01 5.69
CA LYS A 63 -4.96 -16.46 5.91
C LYS A 63 -4.67 -17.30 4.67
N THR A 64 -5.03 -16.81 3.48
CA THR A 64 -5.04 -17.64 2.26
C THR A 64 -3.86 -17.36 1.34
N THR A 65 -3.11 -16.27 1.50
CA THR A 65 -1.93 -16.00 0.69
C THR A 65 -0.82 -17.01 1.03
N VAL A 66 -0.36 -17.70 0.01
CA VAL A 66 0.82 -18.60 0.06
C VAL A 66 1.83 -18.05 -0.92
N LEU A 67 3.06 -17.87 -0.47
CA LEU A 67 4.17 -17.49 -1.36
C LEU A 67 4.74 -18.78 -1.96
N ASP A 68 5.03 -18.76 -3.26
CA ASP A 68 5.77 -19.85 -3.89
C ASP A 68 7.26 -19.80 -3.52
N ASP A 69 7.94 -20.91 -3.69
CA ASP A 69 9.34 -21.07 -3.30
C ASP A 69 10.26 -20.11 -4.07
N GLU A 70 9.95 -19.83 -5.34
CA GLU A 70 10.72 -18.91 -6.19
C GLU A 70 10.68 -17.48 -5.62
N LEU A 71 9.51 -17.02 -5.20
CA LEU A 71 9.36 -15.71 -4.59
C LEU A 71 10.05 -15.63 -3.23
N VAL A 72 9.94 -16.69 -2.41
CA VAL A 72 10.64 -16.76 -1.12
C VAL A 72 12.15 -16.69 -1.32
N ASP A 73 12.70 -17.47 -2.25
CA ASP A 73 14.13 -17.46 -2.57
C ASP A 73 14.59 -16.08 -3.07
N LEU A 74 13.77 -15.42 -3.90
CA LEU A 74 14.04 -14.06 -4.35
C LEU A 74 14.11 -13.08 -3.17
N MET A 75 13.14 -13.16 -2.24
CA MET A 75 13.12 -12.27 -1.07
C MET A 75 14.29 -12.53 -0.11
N LEU A 76 14.71 -13.78 0.03
CA LEU A 76 15.90 -14.15 0.81
C LEU A 76 17.21 -13.72 0.13
N SER A 77 17.21 -13.51 -1.18
CA SER A 77 18.37 -13.03 -1.94
C SER A 77 18.62 -11.52 -1.83
N VAL A 78 17.72 -10.77 -1.21
CA VAL A 78 17.89 -9.33 -0.95
C VAL A 78 19.15 -9.09 -0.13
N GLN A 79 20.03 -8.18 -0.60
CA GLN A 79 21.34 -7.92 0.02
C GLN A 79 21.35 -6.66 0.89
N ASN A 80 20.54 -5.67 0.53
CA ASN A 80 20.51 -4.37 1.20
C ASN A 80 19.23 -4.21 2.01
N LYS A 81 19.30 -3.47 3.11
CA LYS A 81 18.11 -3.11 3.88
C LYS A 81 17.22 -2.17 3.10
N MET A 82 15.93 -2.45 3.09
CA MET A 82 14.90 -1.64 2.42
C MET A 82 13.80 -1.22 3.40
N ILE A 83 13.20 -0.09 3.11
CA ILE A 83 11.95 0.33 3.75
C ILE A 83 10.87 0.33 2.67
N TRP A 84 9.82 -0.43 2.89
CA TRP A 84 8.63 -0.45 2.05
C TRP A 84 7.57 0.45 2.69
N VAL A 85 7.40 1.65 2.13
CA VAL A 85 6.36 2.58 2.57
C VAL A 85 5.11 2.34 1.74
N ILE A 86 3.98 2.10 2.40
CA ILE A 86 2.70 1.84 1.74
C ILE A 86 1.70 2.93 2.13
N LEU A 87 1.32 3.76 1.16
CA LEU A 87 0.20 4.69 1.32
C LEU A 87 -1.11 3.92 1.16
N THR A 88 -2.00 4.04 2.14
CA THR A 88 -3.21 3.23 2.23
C THR A 88 -4.35 3.97 2.94
N GLU A 89 -5.56 3.40 2.89
CA GLU A 89 -6.73 3.78 3.69
C GLU A 89 -7.59 2.54 3.95
N ALA A 90 -8.23 2.49 5.12
CA ALA A 90 -9.03 1.32 5.52
C ALA A 90 -10.28 1.10 4.66
N TRP A 91 -10.85 2.16 4.12
CA TRP A 91 -12.00 2.11 3.21
C TRP A 91 -11.63 1.70 1.78
N CYS A 92 -10.33 1.59 1.43
CA CYS A 92 -9.89 1.24 0.08
C CYS A 92 -9.94 -0.27 -0.17
N GLY A 93 -10.80 -0.69 -1.12
CA GLY A 93 -10.96 -2.10 -1.48
C GLY A 93 -9.71 -2.71 -2.13
N ASP A 94 -8.97 -1.95 -2.95
CA ASP A 94 -7.73 -2.42 -3.56
C ASP A 94 -6.64 -2.63 -2.49
N ALA A 95 -6.53 -1.71 -1.53
CA ALA A 95 -5.61 -1.84 -0.40
C ALA A 95 -5.92 -3.10 0.44
N ALA A 96 -7.21 -3.35 0.70
CA ALA A 96 -7.62 -4.53 1.46
C ALA A 96 -7.25 -5.88 0.79
N GLN A 97 -7.14 -5.89 -0.54
CA GLN A 97 -6.77 -7.09 -1.30
C GLN A 97 -5.26 -7.25 -1.49
N THR A 98 -4.49 -6.15 -1.46
CA THR A 98 -3.08 -6.19 -1.85
C THR A 98 -2.12 -5.92 -0.69
N VAL A 99 -2.46 -5.03 0.24
CA VAL A 99 -1.56 -4.69 1.36
C VAL A 99 -1.17 -5.90 2.20
N PRO A 100 -2.10 -6.79 2.63
CA PRO A 100 -1.70 -7.97 3.40
C PRO A 100 -0.75 -8.91 2.63
N ALA A 101 -0.92 -9.02 1.30
CA ALA A 101 -0.04 -9.83 0.46
C ALA A 101 1.35 -9.19 0.34
N LEU A 102 1.43 -7.87 0.15
CA LEU A 102 2.71 -7.14 0.12
C LEU A 102 3.48 -7.29 1.44
N VAL A 103 2.79 -7.18 2.57
CA VAL A 103 3.38 -7.40 3.89
C VAL A 103 3.94 -8.82 4.01
N LYS A 104 3.17 -9.82 3.59
CA LYS A 104 3.61 -11.21 3.62
C LYS A 104 4.84 -11.47 2.74
N ILE A 105 4.93 -10.80 1.58
CA ILE A 105 6.11 -10.84 0.71
C ILE A 105 7.31 -10.21 1.43
N ALA A 106 7.13 -9.03 2.02
CA ALA A 106 8.20 -8.34 2.74
C ALA A 106 8.71 -9.17 3.94
N ASP A 107 7.80 -9.81 4.68
CA ASP A 107 8.14 -10.66 5.85
C ASP A 107 9.00 -11.88 5.48
N ALA A 108 9.06 -12.27 4.21
CA ALA A 108 9.96 -13.33 3.74
C ALA A 108 11.44 -12.89 3.73
N SER A 109 11.74 -11.59 3.89
CA SER A 109 13.11 -11.09 4.01
C SER A 109 13.32 -10.34 5.33
N PRO A 110 14.34 -10.68 6.13
CA PRO A 110 14.64 -9.93 7.36
C PRO A 110 15.23 -8.54 7.11
N LEU A 111 15.49 -8.20 5.84
CA LEU A 111 16.09 -6.93 5.43
C LEU A 111 15.04 -5.89 4.97
N ILE A 112 13.75 -6.23 5.01
CA ILE A 112 12.68 -5.33 4.59
C ILE A 112 11.83 -4.93 5.79
N ASP A 113 11.75 -3.62 6.05
CA ASP A 113 10.87 -3.02 7.04
C ASP A 113 9.67 -2.38 6.36
N VAL A 114 8.45 -2.78 6.76
CA VAL A 114 7.21 -2.23 6.18
C VAL A 114 6.65 -1.13 7.06
N LYS A 115 6.37 0.00 6.46
CA LYS A 115 5.78 1.18 7.07
C LYS A 115 4.50 1.58 6.34
N LEU A 116 3.39 1.72 7.07
CA LEU A 116 2.12 2.15 6.51
C LEU A 116 1.82 3.59 6.90
N MET A 117 1.35 4.36 5.93
CA MET A 117 0.96 5.76 6.11
C MET A 117 -0.44 5.97 5.54
N LEU A 118 -1.28 6.71 6.26
CA LEU A 118 -2.61 7.06 5.77
C LEU A 118 -2.49 8.18 4.72
N ARG A 119 -3.06 7.93 3.54
CA ARG A 119 -3.01 8.86 2.40
C ARG A 119 -3.52 10.26 2.77
N ASP A 120 -4.63 10.32 3.48
CA ASP A 120 -5.32 11.58 3.76
C ASP A 120 -4.63 12.39 4.88
N GLU A 121 -3.75 11.75 5.66
CA GLU A 121 -2.90 12.41 6.66
C GLU A 121 -1.56 12.92 6.08
N HIS A 122 -1.18 12.42 4.88
CA HIS A 122 0.09 12.75 4.21
C HIS A 122 -0.13 13.20 2.76
N PRO A 123 -0.92 14.27 2.52
CA PRO A 123 -1.21 14.73 1.16
C PRO A 123 0.06 15.15 0.39
N GLU A 124 1.06 15.69 1.07
CA GLU A 124 2.35 16.08 0.48
C GLU A 124 3.13 14.87 -0.07
N VAL A 125 3.06 13.74 0.62
CA VAL A 125 3.66 12.48 0.13
C VAL A 125 2.82 11.92 -1.01
N MET A 126 1.49 11.84 -0.84
CA MET A 126 0.61 11.29 -1.87
C MET A 126 0.70 12.06 -3.19
N ASP A 127 0.81 13.39 -3.15
CA ASP A 127 0.88 14.24 -4.34
C ASP A 127 2.19 14.08 -5.12
N ALA A 128 3.25 13.58 -4.49
CA ALA A 128 4.49 13.20 -5.16
C ALA A 128 4.39 11.84 -5.89
N TYR A 129 3.39 11.00 -5.58
CA TYR A 129 3.26 9.63 -6.09
C TYR A 129 1.93 9.36 -6.79
N LEU A 130 1.43 10.32 -7.53
CA LEU A 130 0.18 10.19 -8.29
C LEU A 130 0.25 9.09 -9.35
N THR A 131 -0.86 8.43 -9.59
CA THR A 131 -1.03 7.48 -10.70
C THR A 131 -1.98 8.07 -11.72
N ASN A 132 -1.50 8.40 -12.92
CA ASN A 132 -2.26 9.09 -13.97
C ASN A 132 -2.95 10.37 -13.45
N GLY A 133 -2.26 11.15 -12.62
CA GLY A 133 -2.78 12.38 -12.03
C GLY A 133 -3.75 12.17 -10.84
N GLY A 134 -3.99 10.94 -10.42
CA GLY A 134 -4.90 10.61 -9.33
C GLY A 134 -4.18 10.11 -8.08
N ARG A 135 -4.74 10.41 -6.90
CA ARG A 135 -4.29 9.93 -5.59
C ARG A 135 -4.69 8.47 -5.35
N SER A 136 -4.27 7.59 -6.26
CA SER A 136 -4.63 6.16 -6.22
C SER A 136 -3.83 5.40 -5.17
N ILE A 137 -4.52 4.57 -4.41
CA ILE A 137 -3.94 3.70 -3.36
C ILE A 137 -4.43 2.25 -3.53
N PRO A 138 -3.67 1.27 -3.01
CA PRO A 138 -2.41 1.43 -2.29
C PRO A 138 -1.28 1.88 -3.23
N LYS A 139 -0.31 2.60 -2.68
CA LYS A 139 0.93 2.95 -3.38
C LYS A 139 2.10 2.49 -2.52
N LEU A 140 2.89 1.57 -3.05
CA LEU A 140 4.15 1.13 -2.47
C LEU A 140 5.28 2.01 -2.99
N ILE A 141 6.12 2.50 -2.10
CA ILE A 141 7.37 3.19 -2.37
C ILE A 141 8.48 2.39 -1.71
N VAL A 142 9.45 1.92 -2.47
CA VAL A 142 10.59 1.15 -1.98
C VAL A 142 11.78 2.09 -1.83
N LEU A 143 12.33 2.16 -0.63
CA LEU A 143 13.47 2.99 -0.30
C LEU A 143 14.66 2.13 0.12
N ASP A 144 15.86 2.54 -0.26
CA ASP A 144 17.07 2.07 0.40
C ASP A 144 17.08 2.62 1.84
N ALA A 145 17.30 1.74 2.84
CA ALA A 145 17.17 2.12 4.24
C ALA A 145 18.36 2.96 4.75
N GLU A 146 19.50 2.95 4.05
CA GLU A 146 20.69 3.69 4.45
C GLU A 146 20.75 5.07 3.78
N THR A 147 20.45 5.12 2.50
CA THR A 147 20.55 6.35 1.70
C THR A 147 19.25 7.13 1.61
N MET A 148 18.12 6.50 1.89
CA MET A 148 16.77 7.03 1.68
C MET A 148 16.47 7.32 0.20
N GLU A 149 17.21 6.71 -0.72
CA GLU A 149 16.95 6.82 -2.15
C GLU A 149 15.78 5.93 -2.55
N GLU A 150 14.96 6.41 -3.47
CA GLU A 150 13.86 5.65 -4.02
C GLU A 150 14.37 4.60 -5.01
N LEU A 151 14.10 3.34 -4.72
CA LEU A 151 14.45 2.20 -5.57
C LEU A 151 13.34 1.84 -6.55
N GLY A 152 12.11 2.23 -6.27
CA GLY A 152 10.97 2.00 -7.14
C GLY A 152 9.62 2.20 -6.47
N THR A 153 8.57 2.15 -7.28
CA THR A 153 7.18 2.27 -6.81
C THR A 153 6.29 1.22 -7.46
N TRP A 154 5.19 0.89 -6.76
CA TRP A 154 4.17 0.00 -7.29
C TRP A 154 2.77 0.41 -6.82
N GLY A 155 1.77 0.07 -7.61
CA GLY A 155 0.36 0.27 -7.28
C GLY A 155 -0.40 1.12 -8.30
N PRO A 156 -1.73 1.20 -8.15
CA PRO A 156 -2.54 0.66 -7.03
C PRO A 156 -2.90 -0.82 -7.20
N ARG A 157 -2.71 -1.42 -8.37
CA ARG A 157 -3.11 -2.80 -8.70
C ARG A 157 -2.02 -3.52 -9.49
N PRO A 158 -1.99 -4.87 -9.45
CA PRO A 158 -1.22 -5.65 -10.43
C PRO A 158 -1.63 -5.28 -11.86
N ALA A 159 -0.67 -5.26 -12.80
CA ALA A 159 -0.92 -4.84 -14.18
C ALA A 159 -2.10 -5.58 -14.86
N PRO A 160 -2.29 -6.90 -14.72
CA PRO A 160 -3.45 -7.58 -15.29
C PRO A 160 -4.79 -7.10 -14.71
N ALA A 161 -4.84 -6.85 -13.40
CA ALA A 161 -6.05 -6.33 -12.75
C ALA A 161 -6.34 -4.88 -13.15
N GLN A 162 -5.30 -4.08 -13.35
CA GLN A 162 -5.44 -2.71 -13.85
C GLN A 162 -5.99 -2.71 -15.28
N GLN A 163 -5.52 -3.59 -16.16
CA GLN A 163 -6.03 -3.70 -17.52
C GLN A 163 -7.50 -4.09 -17.53
N LEU A 164 -7.89 -5.11 -16.76
CA LEU A 164 -9.29 -5.52 -16.63
C LEU A 164 -10.19 -4.37 -16.15
N PHE A 165 -9.72 -3.58 -15.18
CA PHE A 165 -10.47 -2.41 -14.71
C PHE A 165 -10.67 -1.35 -15.80
N LEU A 166 -9.64 -1.11 -16.62
CA LEU A 166 -9.72 -0.16 -17.74
C LEU A 166 -10.71 -0.63 -18.81
N ASP A 167 -10.68 -1.93 -19.14
CA ASP A 167 -11.57 -2.55 -20.11
C ASP A 167 -13.04 -2.44 -19.64
N MET A 168 -13.33 -2.79 -18.40
CA MET A 168 -14.67 -2.64 -17.81
C MET A 168 -15.16 -1.17 -17.79
N LYS A 169 -14.26 -0.22 -17.61
CA LYS A 169 -14.59 1.21 -17.62
C LYS A 169 -14.86 1.71 -19.01
N ALA A 170 -14.18 1.20 -20.03
CA ALA A 170 -14.42 1.50 -21.44
C ALA A 170 -15.78 0.97 -21.87
N ASP A 171 -16.13 -0.28 -21.54
CA ASP A 171 -17.43 -0.89 -21.87
C ASP A 171 -18.60 -0.11 -21.29
N ARG A 172 -18.49 0.38 -20.04
CA ARG A 172 -19.54 1.20 -19.42
C ARG A 172 -19.78 2.54 -20.12
N LYS A 173 -18.77 3.09 -20.80
CA LYS A 173 -18.89 4.32 -21.57
C LYS A 173 -19.48 4.10 -22.96
N SER A 174 -19.44 2.88 -23.48
CA SER A 174 -20.00 2.53 -24.79
C SER A 174 -21.50 2.21 -24.77
N VAL A 175 -22.10 2.14 -23.57
CA VAL A 175 -23.54 1.78 -23.37
C VAL A 175 -24.40 3.01 -23.04
N VAL A 176 -23.88 4.24 -23.23
CA VAL A 176 -24.66 5.51 -23.03
C VAL A 176 -24.85 6.22 -24.34
#